data_4f7be78cd0c04bc381d0fa2c868d3d87
#
_entry.id   4f7be78cd0c04bc381d0fa2c868d3d87
#
_cell.length_a   1.000
_cell.length_b   1.000
_cell.length_c   1.000
_cell.angle_alpha   90.00
_cell.angle_beta   90.00
_cell.angle_gamma   90.00
#
_symmetry.space_group_name_H-M   'P 1'
#
loop_
_entity.id
_entity.type
_entity.pdbx_description
1 polymer ?
#
loop_
_entity_poly.entity_id
_entity_poly.type
_entity_poly.pdbx_seq_one_letter_code
_entity_poly.pdbx_strand_id
1 'polypeptide(L)'
;VPGIKSEINSNILTEFLTKLKENYDVYDEILNAANYGVPQARKRFVLHAVRKDINNELKSYGFVFSLPIATHNKAGTDGLKPWKTVREAIGDLPPIKAGELYQGNVNIHNHKCASLSETNLKRIKEIRKHGGTRTGLPDDLVLECHKKKDSNGNVFNGHKDVYGIMDPDKPSPTITGGCLCYSKGRYGHYNQD
;
A
#
# COMPACT_ATOMS: atom_id res chain seq x y z
N VAL A 1 -3.37 3.46 -11.59
CA VAL A 1 -3.82 4.43 -10.58
C VAL A 1 -5.34 4.36 -10.52
N PRO A 2 -5.98 4.08 -9.36
CA PRO A 2 -7.45 4.01 -9.27
C PRO A 2 -8.15 5.27 -9.77
N GLY A 3 -7.52 6.44 -9.64
CA GLY A 3 -8.04 7.72 -10.11
C GLY A 3 -8.24 7.83 -11.62
N ILE A 4 -7.75 6.90 -12.45
CA ILE A 4 -8.04 6.92 -13.88
C ILE A 4 -9.52 6.59 -14.17
N LYS A 5 -10.19 5.89 -13.26
CA LYS A 5 -11.64 5.62 -13.30
C LYS A 5 -12.48 6.68 -12.56
N SER A 6 -11.88 7.81 -12.14
CA SER A 6 -12.64 8.92 -11.55
C SER A 6 -13.46 9.65 -12.64
N GLU A 7 -14.53 10.34 -12.25
CA GLU A 7 -15.39 11.11 -13.16
C GLU A 7 -14.58 12.09 -14.03
N ILE A 8 -13.56 12.73 -13.45
CA ILE A 8 -12.70 13.71 -14.17
C ILE A 8 -11.94 13.06 -15.34
N ASN A 9 -11.54 11.80 -15.19
CA ASN A 9 -10.72 11.08 -16.18
C ASN A 9 -11.52 10.07 -17.02
N SER A 10 -12.82 9.93 -16.77
CA SER A 10 -13.67 8.92 -17.40
C SER A 10 -13.70 9.05 -18.92
N ASN A 11 -13.77 10.27 -19.45
CA ASN A 11 -13.80 10.51 -20.90
C ASN A 11 -12.49 10.08 -21.58
N ILE A 12 -11.35 10.42 -21.00
CA ILE A 12 -10.03 10.05 -21.52
C ILE A 12 -9.86 8.54 -21.53
N LEU A 13 -10.25 7.87 -20.43
CA LEU A 13 -10.19 6.42 -20.36
C LEU A 13 -11.11 5.76 -21.36
N THR A 14 -12.34 6.26 -21.52
CA THR A 14 -13.32 5.75 -22.47
C THR A 14 -12.82 5.87 -23.91
N GLU A 15 -12.30 7.03 -24.30
CA GLU A 15 -11.72 7.25 -25.62
C GLU A 15 -10.54 6.31 -25.89
N PHE A 16 -9.63 6.19 -24.92
CA PHE A 16 -8.50 5.28 -25.01
C PHE A 16 -8.94 3.82 -25.19
N LEU A 17 -9.88 3.35 -24.35
CA LEU A 17 -10.38 1.98 -24.43
C LEU A 17 -11.13 1.72 -25.73
N THR A 18 -11.88 2.70 -26.26
CA THR A 18 -12.60 2.59 -27.53
C THR A 18 -11.62 2.36 -28.68
N LYS A 19 -10.59 3.19 -28.80
CA LYS A 19 -9.53 3.01 -29.79
C LYS A 19 -8.77 1.68 -29.64
N LEU A 20 -8.46 1.30 -28.41
CA LEU A 20 -7.74 0.07 -28.15
C LEU A 20 -8.56 -1.15 -28.58
N LYS A 21 -9.87 -1.15 -28.32
CA LYS A 21 -10.80 -2.24 -28.68
C LYS A 21 -11.00 -2.46 -30.18
N GLU A 22 -10.55 -1.54 -31.02
CA GLU A 22 -10.58 -1.74 -32.48
C GLU A 22 -9.72 -2.94 -32.89
N ASN A 23 -8.54 -3.09 -32.29
CA ASN A 23 -7.56 -4.12 -32.66
C ASN A 23 -7.25 -5.12 -31.55
N TYR A 24 -7.72 -4.89 -30.32
CA TYR A 24 -7.41 -5.70 -29.12
C TYR A 24 -8.68 -6.15 -28.40
N ASP A 25 -8.63 -7.34 -27.86
CA ASP A 25 -9.53 -7.77 -26.78
C ASP A 25 -8.97 -7.22 -25.47
N VAL A 26 -9.79 -6.47 -24.73
CA VAL A 26 -9.34 -5.69 -23.56
C VAL A 26 -10.04 -6.19 -22.30
N TYR A 27 -9.24 -6.46 -21.27
CA TYR A 27 -9.65 -6.88 -19.94
C TYR A 27 -9.12 -5.86 -18.94
N ASP A 28 -9.99 -5.15 -18.22
CA ASP A 28 -9.56 -4.13 -17.27
C ASP A 28 -10.33 -4.15 -15.95
N GLU A 29 -9.62 -3.99 -14.86
CA GLU A 29 -10.20 -3.97 -13.52
C GLU A 29 -9.28 -3.21 -12.53
N ILE A 30 -9.86 -2.80 -11.39
CA ILE A 30 -9.08 -2.32 -10.24
C ILE A 30 -8.78 -3.51 -9.33
N LEU A 31 -7.56 -4.02 -9.43
CA LEU A 31 -7.09 -5.14 -8.62
C LEU A 31 -6.44 -4.64 -7.31
N ASN A 32 -6.64 -5.40 -6.22
CA ASN A 32 -5.97 -5.17 -4.94
C ASN A 32 -4.89 -6.24 -4.73
N ALA A 33 -3.65 -5.84 -4.53
CA ALA A 33 -2.53 -6.75 -4.33
C ALA A 33 -2.75 -7.75 -3.18
N ALA A 34 -3.50 -7.35 -2.14
CA ALA A 34 -3.86 -8.23 -1.03
C ALA A 34 -4.69 -9.45 -1.49
N ASN A 35 -5.48 -9.34 -2.57
CA ASN A 35 -6.27 -10.43 -3.11
C ASN A 35 -5.41 -11.52 -3.80
N TYR A 36 -4.11 -11.26 -3.95
CA TYR A 36 -3.15 -12.15 -4.61
C TYR A 36 -2.02 -12.59 -3.65
N GLY A 37 -2.25 -12.48 -2.33
CA GLY A 37 -1.33 -12.95 -1.30
C GLY A 37 -0.19 -11.99 -0.97
N VAL A 38 -0.22 -10.76 -1.47
CA VAL A 38 0.72 -9.70 -1.07
C VAL A 38 0.26 -9.11 0.26
N PRO A 39 1.12 -8.97 1.30
CA PRO A 39 0.74 -8.39 2.59
C PRO A 39 0.60 -6.86 2.51
N GLN A 40 -0.06 -6.36 1.47
CA GLN A 40 -0.23 -4.93 1.20
C GLN A 40 -1.58 -4.65 0.53
N ALA A 41 -2.35 -3.74 1.13
CA ALA A 41 -3.57 -3.20 0.54
C ALA A 41 -3.20 -2.13 -0.51
N ARG A 42 -3.02 -2.56 -1.75
CA ARG A 42 -2.59 -1.73 -2.88
C ARG A 42 -3.50 -1.94 -4.07
N LYS A 43 -4.41 -1.02 -4.27
CA LYS A 43 -5.31 -1.03 -5.44
C LYS A 43 -4.62 -0.40 -6.65
N ARG A 44 -4.71 -1.06 -7.78
CA ARG A 44 -4.20 -0.56 -9.07
C ARG A 44 -5.19 -0.87 -10.17
N PHE A 45 -5.36 0.07 -11.08
CA PHE A 45 -5.96 -0.21 -12.37
C PHE A 45 -5.00 -1.07 -13.17
N VAL A 46 -5.47 -2.23 -13.57
CA VAL A 46 -4.74 -3.19 -14.41
C VAL A 46 -5.51 -3.34 -15.69
N LEU A 47 -4.81 -3.28 -16.81
CA LEU A 47 -5.35 -3.46 -18.13
C LEU A 47 -4.48 -4.46 -18.88
N HIS A 48 -5.11 -5.50 -19.40
CA HIS A 48 -4.52 -6.42 -20.36
C HIS A 48 -5.19 -6.21 -21.71
N ALA A 49 -4.41 -6.08 -22.75
CA ALA A 49 -4.89 -5.97 -24.12
C ALA A 49 -4.18 -7.01 -24.98
N VAL A 50 -4.93 -7.93 -25.55
CA VAL A 50 -4.41 -8.98 -26.43
C VAL A 50 -4.88 -8.68 -27.84
N ARG A 51 -3.99 -8.66 -28.81
CA ARG A 51 -4.33 -8.43 -30.22
C ARG A 51 -5.36 -9.49 -30.69
N LYS A 52 -6.42 -9.08 -31.36
CA LYS A 52 -7.56 -9.96 -31.69
C LYS A 52 -7.16 -11.19 -32.49
N ASP A 53 -6.25 -11.06 -33.46
CA ASP A 53 -5.78 -12.20 -34.24
C ASP A 53 -5.05 -13.23 -33.36
N ILE A 54 -4.16 -12.78 -32.48
CA ILE A 54 -3.45 -13.64 -31.52
C ILE A 54 -4.43 -14.27 -30.52
N ASN A 55 -5.39 -13.49 -30.02
CA ASN A 55 -6.37 -14.03 -29.07
C ASN A 55 -7.28 -15.09 -29.71
N ASN A 56 -7.63 -14.92 -30.99
CA ASN A 56 -8.38 -15.93 -31.74
C ASN A 56 -7.54 -17.20 -31.97
N GLU A 57 -6.27 -17.06 -32.27
CA GLU A 57 -5.36 -18.20 -32.36
C GLU A 57 -5.24 -18.95 -31.04
N LEU A 58 -5.01 -18.23 -29.92
CA LEU A 58 -4.97 -18.82 -28.58
C LEU A 58 -6.27 -19.56 -28.22
N LYS A 59 -7.44 -18.98 -28.53
CA LYS A 59 -8.74 -19.64 -28.34
C LYS A 59 -8.86 -20.94 -29.15
N SER A 60 -8.31 -21.01 -30.34
CA SER A 60 -8.34 -22.25 -31.14
C SER A 60 -7.54 -23.39 -30.50
N TYR A 61 -6.56 -23.08 -29.66
CA TYR A 61 -5.80 -24.04 -28.84
C TYR A 61 -6.43 -24.26 -27.45
N GLY A 62 -7.61 -23.69 -27.16
CA GLY A 62 -8.30 -23.83 -25.88
C GLY A 62 -7.83 -22.87 -24.79
N PHE A 63 -6.96 -21.90 -25.09
CA PHE A 63 -6.55 -20.88 -24.12
C PHE A 63 -7.58 -19.76 -24.03
N VAL A 64 -8.01 -19.45 -22.81
CA VAL A 64 -8.84 -18.28 -22.52
C VAL A 64 -8.04 -17.25 -21.75
N PHE A 65 -7.81 -16.11 -22.39
CA PHE A 65 -7.10 -15.02 -21.75
C PHE A 65 -8.04 -14.28 -20.78
N SER A 66 -7.57 -14.02 -19.56
CA SER A 66 -8.34 -13.29 -18.54
C SER A 66 -7.41 -12.51 -17.61
N LEU A 67 -7.98 -11.65 -16.76
CA LEU A 67 -7.26 -11.13 -15.61
C LEU A 67 -7.00 -12.25 -14.59
N PRO A 68 -5.94 -12.12 -13.75
CA PRO A 68 -5.62 -13.13 -12.76
C PRO A 68 -6.77 -13.31 -11.76
N ILE A 69 -7.03 -14.57 -11.40
CA ILE A 69 -8.07 -14.92 -10.42
C ILE A 69 -7.52 -14.65 -9.01
N ALA A 70 -8.32 -14.02 -8.16
CA ALA A 70 -7.96 -13.79 -6.77
C ALA A 70 -7.77 -15.12 -6.02
N THR A 71 -6.73 -15.18 -5.19
CA THR A 71 -6.39 -16.34 -4.35
C THR A 71 -6.68 -16.08 -2.87
N HIS A 72 -6.94 -14.81 -2.52
CA HIS A 72 -7.18 -14.35 -1.16
C HIS A 72 -8.34 -13.35 -1.13
N ASN A 73 -9.05 -13.29 0.00
CA ASN A 73 -9.98 -12.22 0.31
C ASN A 73 -9.82 -11.79 1.78
N LYS A 74 -10.52 -10.72 2.17
CA LYS A 74 -10.38 -10.16 3.52
C LYS A 74 -10.70 -11.15 4.63
N ALA A 75 -11.67 -12.01 4.44
CA ALA A 75 -12.21 -12.89 5.47
C ALA A 75 -11.74 -14.35 5.35
N GLY A 76 -11.12 -14.75 4.24
CA GLY A 76 -10.80 -16.14 3.97
C GLY A 76 -12.03 -17.00 3.68
N THR A 77 -13.04 -16.42 3.01
CA THR A 77 -14.28 -17.10 2.63
C THR A 77 -14.23 -17.59 1.18
N ASP A 78 -15.26 -18.35 0.77
CA ASP A 78 -15.47 -18.79 -0.62
C ASP A 78 -14.30 -19.60 -1.19
N GLY A 79 -13.63 -20.40 -0.34
CA GLY A 79 -12.48 -21.21 -0.72
C GLY A 79 -11.17 -20.41 -0.91
N LEU A 80 -11.20 -19.11 -0.67
CA LEU A 80 -10.02 -18.23 -0.73
C LEU A 80 -9.32 -18.16 0.64
N LYS A 81 -8.02 -17.90 0.61
CA LYS A 81 -7.24 -17.66 1.84
C LYS A 81 -7.51 -16.25 2.39
N PRO A 82 -7.39 -16.03 3.72
CA PRO A 82 -7.44 -14.68 4.26
C PRO A 82 -6.26 -13.83 3.78
N TRP A 83 -6.43 -12.51 3.74
CA TRP A 83 -5.34 -11.61 3.40
C TRP A 83 -4.16 -11.80 4.35
N LYS A 84 -2.96 -11.79 3.79
CA LYS A 84 -1.72 -11.81 4.57
C LYS A 84 -1.54 -10.50 5.34
N THR A 85 -1.10 -10.61 6.58
CA THR A 85 -0.90 -9.50 7.51
C THR A 85 0.55 -9.02 7.53
N VAL A 86 0.79 -7.84 8.12
CA VAL A 86 2.13 -7.33 8.40
C VAL A 86 2.88 -8.29 9.33
N ARG A 87 2.20 -8.80 10.37
CA ARG A 87 2.78 -9.76 11.32
C ARG A 87 3.30 -11.02 10.63
N GLU A 88 2.52 -11.60 9.72
CA GLU A 88 2.92 -12.78 8.96
C GLU A 88 4.11 -12.52 8.02
N ALA A 89 4.27 -11.27 7.58
CA ALA A 89 5.32 -10.91 6.62
C ALA A 89 6.66 -10.54 7.25
N ILE A 90 6.65 -9.91 8.43
CA ILE A 90 7.85 -9.34 9.04
C ILE A 90 7.96 -9.61 10.56
N GLY A 91 7.02 -10.36 11.15
CA GLY A 91 6.96 -10.55 12.60
C GLY A 91 8.08 -11.44 13.17
N ASP A 92 8.69 -12.26 12.33
CA ASP A 92 9.79 -13.14 12.63
C ASP A 92 11.19 -12.52 12.39
N LEU A 93 11.23 -11.30 11.82
CA LEU A 93 12.50 -10.62 11.61
C LEU A 93 13.13 -10.21 12.94
N PRO A 94 14.47 -10.36 13.10
CA PRO A 94 15.19 -9.93 14.29
C PRO A 94 14.96 -8.45 14.58
N PRO A 95 14.82 -8.06 15.86
CA PRO A 95 14.66 -6.66 16.21
C PRO A 95 15.92 -5.86 15.88
N ILE A 96 15.74 -4.64 15.33
CA ILE A 96 16.79 -3.67 15.10
C ILE A 96 16.34 -2.29 15.59
N LYS A 97 17.29 -1.45 15.98
CA LYS A 97 17.01 -0.07 16.39
C LYS A 97 17.08 0.90 15.22
N ALA A 98 16.53 2.10 15.41
CA ALA A 98 16.66 3.17 14.46
C ALA A 98 18.12 3.42 14.06
N GLY A 99 18.42 3.42 12.77
CA GLY A 99 19.76 3.57 12.22
C GLY A 99 20.58 2.30 12.12
N GLU A 100 20.11 1.16 12.61
CA GLU A 100 20.84 -0.09 12.55
C GLU A 100 20.65 -0.83 11.22
N LEU A 101 21.71 -1.55 10.84
CA LEU A 101 21.73 -2.57 9.80
C LEU A 101 21.94 -3.92 10.48
N TYR A 102 21.04 -4.87 10.25
CA TYR A 102 21.20 -6.22 10.76
C TYR A 102 22.38 -6.94 10.08
N GLN A 103 23.27 -7.50 10.88
CA GLN A 103 24.47 -8.19 10.41
C GLN A 103 24.55 -9.66 10.87
N GLY A 104 23.44 -10.22 11.33
CA GLY A 104 23.39 -11.59 11.84
C GLY A 104 23.29 -12.65 10.74
N ASN A 105 22.12 -13.23 10.54
CA ASN A 105 21.89 -14.29 9.56
C ASN A 105 22.04 -13.79 8.13
N VAL A 106 22.93 -14.42 7.35
CA VAL A 106 23.22 -14.09 5.95
C VAL A 106 22.02 -14.22 4.98
N ASN A 107 21.00 -14.95 5.39
CA ASN A 107 19.77 -15.10 4.59
C ASN A 107 18.76 -13.94 4.78
N ILE A 108 19.01 -13.03 5.72
CA ILE A 108 18.17 -11.85 5.94
C ILE A 108 18.84 -10.64 5.28
N HIS A 109 18.42 -10.34 4.05
CA HIS A 109 19.01 -9.27 3.26
C HIS A 109 18.28 -7.94 3.47
N ASN A 110 19.02 -6.83 3.36
CA ASN A 110 18.48 -5.47 3.38
C ASN A 110 17.66 -5.09 4.63
N HIS A 111 17.80 -5.85 5.73
CA HIS A 111 17.13 -5.58 6.99
C HIS A 111 17.83 -4.42 7.71
N LYS A 112 17.37 -3.22 7.47
CA LYS A 112 17.90 -1.98 8.05
C LYS A 112 16.78 -1.02 8.42
N CYS A 113 17.01 -0.22 9.45
CA CYS A 113 16.10 0.84 9.86
C CYS A 113 16.69 2.22 9.50
N ALA A 114 15.83 3.17 9.16
CA ALA A 114 16.23 4.56 8.97
C ALA A 114 16.67 5.19 10.28
N SER A 115 17.68 6.05 10.24
CA SER A 115 18.05 6.88 11.38
C SER A 115 16.94 7.88 11.69
N LEU A 116 16.59 8.01 12.95
CA LEU A 116 15.55 8.92 13.42
C LEU A 116 16.14 9.89 14.45
N SER A 117 15.70 11.16 14.41
CA SER A 117 16.01 12.12 15.47
C SER A 117 15.31 11.71 16.78
N GLU A 118 15.83 12.17 17.91
CA GLU A 118 15.22 11.93 19.22
C GLU A 118 13.75 12.36 19.28
N THR A 119 13.43 13.50 18.64
CA THR A 119 12.05 13.97 18.54
C THR A 119 11.16 12.99 17.78
N ASN A 120 11.64 12.40 16.67
CA ASN A 120 10.88 11.41 15.93
C ASN A 120 10.75 10.08 16.68
N LEU A 121 11.75 9.68 17.44
CA LEU A 121 11.65 8.53 18.34
C LEU A 121 10.59 8.74 19.43
N LYS A 122 10.54 9.95 20.04
CA LYS A 122 9.47 10.30 20.99
C LYS A 122 8.10 10.26 20.31
N ARG A 123 7.96 10.81 19.09
CA ARG A 123 6.73 10.75 18.31
C ARG A 123 6.26 9.31 18.06
N ILE A 124 7.15 8.43 17.61
CA ILE A 124 6.82 7.02 17.37
C ILE A 124 6.28 6.36 18.62
N LYS A 125 6.94 6.56 19.76
CA LYS A 125 6.51 5.98 21.04
C LYS A 125 5.12 6.46 21.44
N GLU A 126 4.83 7.76 21.31
CA GLU A 126 3.51 8.30 21.59
C GLU A 126 2.45 7.82 20.59
N ILE A 127 2.75 7.84 19.29
CA ILE A 127 1.85 7.35 18.25
C ILE A 127 1.46 5.89 18.47
N ARG A 128 2.41 5.06 18.94
CA ARG A 128 2.14 3.65 19.27
C ARG A 128 1.12 3.51 20.40
N LYS A 129 1.18 4.36 21.43
CA LYS A 129 0.20 4.39 22.53
C LYS A 129 -1.20 4.80 22.05
N HIS A 130 -1.29 5.60 20.98
CA HIS A 130 -2.53 6.12 20.41
C HIS A 130 -3.03 5.32 19.18
N GLY A 131 -2.80 4.01 19.16
CA GLY A 131 -3.31 3.13 18.11
C GLY A 131 -2.65 3.32 16.74
N GLY A 132 -1.40 3.79 16.72
CA GLY A 132 -0.60 3.89 15.50
C GLY A 132 -0.94 5.10 14.61
N THR A 133 -1.68 6.09 15.13
CA THR A 133 -2.02 7.31 14.41
C THR A 133 -1.42 8.55 15.10
N ARG A 134 -1.12 9.60 14.33
CA ARG A 134 -0.65 10.87 14.88
C ARG A 134 -1.73 11.71 15.59
N THR A 135 -2.97 11.26 15.55
CA THR A 135 -4.09 11.93 16.24
C THR A 135 -3.92 11.76 17.74
N GLY A 136 -4.03 12.85 18.50
CA GLY A 136 -3.85 12.83 19.95
C GLY A 136 -2.41 12.95 20.44
N LEU A 137 -1.46 13.29 19.55
CA LEU A 137 -0.11 13.66 19.99
C LEU A 137 -0.13 14.89 20.90
N PRO A 138 0.71 14.94 21.96
CA PRO A 138 0.98 16.14 22.71
C PRO A 138 1.44 17.31 21.80
N ASP A 139 1.06 18.54 22.15
CA ASP A 139 1.30 19.73 21.31
C ASP A 139 2.77 19.97 20.96
N ASP A 140 3.68 19.63 21.86
CA ASP A 140 5.13 19.73 21.66
C ASP A 140 5.66 18.71 20.64
N LEU A 141 4.92 17.62 20.38
CA LEU A 141 5.24 16.60 19.41
C LEU A 141 4.48 16.77 18.09
N VAL A 142 3.45 17.61 18.03
CA VAL A 142 2.75 17.92 16.78
C VAL A 142 3.64 18.78 15.89
N LEU A 143 3.73 18.43 14.61
CA LEU A 143 4.50 19.23 13.64
C LEU A 143 3.76 20.54 13.33
N GLU A 144 4.50 21.63 13.18
CA GLU A 144 3.93 22.95 12.85
C GLU A 144 3.09 22.93 11.57
N CYS A 145 3.48 22.15 10.57
CA CYS A 145 2.68 21.99 9.34
C CYS A 145 1.34 21.31 9.57
N HIS A 146 1.17 20.57 10.67
CA HIS A 146 -0.09 19.91 11.05
C HIS A 146 -0.96 20.76 11.98
N LYS A 147 -0.44 21.87 12.48
CA LYS A 147 -1.18 22.86 13.28
C LYS A 147 -1.87 23.93 12.43
N LYS A 148 -1.53 24.01 11.14
CA LYS A 148 -2.11 24.98 10.21
C LYS A 148 -3.62 24.81 10.12
N LYS A 149 -4.35 25.93 10.19
CA LYS A 149 -5.79 25.97 9.99
C LYS A 149 -6.09 26.46 8.58
N ASP A 150 -7.20 25.96 8.04
CA ASP A 150 -7.77 26.47 6.78
C ASP A 150 -8.45 27.84 7.01
N SER A 151 -8.98 28.44 5.94
CA SER A 151 -9.72 29.71 5.99
C SER A 151 -10.97 29.67 6.88
N ASN A 152 -11.46 28.49 7.20
CA ASN A 152 -12.63 28.25 8.05
C ASN A 152 -12.24 27.91 9.50
N GLY A 153 -10.96 28.00 9.86
CA GLY A 153 -10.45 27.71 11.21
C GLY A 153 -10.28 26.22 11.53
N ASN A 154 -10.55 25.31 10.58
CA ASN A 154 -10.33 23.88 10.77
C ASN A 154 -8.86 23.53 10.65
N VAL A 155 -8.37 22.65 11.53
CA VAL A 155 -7.00 22.15 11.41
C VAL A 155 -6.84 21.38 10.09
N PHE A 156 -5.87 21.78 9.27
CA PHE A 156 -5.56 21.11 8.02
C PHE A 156 -5.13 19.67 8.29
N ASN A 157 -6.05 18.76 8.06
CA ASN A 157 -5.87 17.33 8.30
C ASN A 157 -5.23 16.63 7.08
N GLY A 158 -4.16 17.16 6.51
CA GLY A 158 -3.45 16.58 5.36
C GLY A 158 -3.39 15.04 5.34
N HIS A 159 -2.42 14.46 4.74
CA HIS A 159 -2.31 12.99 4.67
C HIS A 159 -2.28 12.35 6.07
N LYS A 160 -3.39 11.74 6.46
CA LYS A 160 -3.58 11.14 7.81
C LYS A 160 -2.61 10.00 8.10
N ASP A 161 -2.04 9.38 7.07
CA ASP A 161 -1.16 8.22 7.18
C ASP A 161 0.31 8.57 7.48
N VAL A 162 0.72 9.84 7.37
CA VAL A 162 2.10 10.23 7.69
C VAL A 162 2.39 10.03 9.18
N TYR A 163 3.60 9.63 9.50
CA TYR A 163 4.03 9.26 10.86
C TYR A 163 3.22 8.10 11.48
N GLY A 164 2.50 7.34 10.66
CA GLY A 164 1.70 6.22 11.15
C GLY A 164 2.52 4.95 11.38
N ILE A 165 1.97 4.08 12.22
CA ILE A 165 2.48 2.74 12.51
C ILE A 165 1.56 1.73 11.83
N MET A 166 2.15 0.69 11.24
CA MET A 166 1.39 -0.38 10.61
C MET A 166 0.59 -1.18 11.65
N ASP A 167 -0.61 -1.60 11.29
CA ASP A 167 -1.40 -2.53 12.07
C ASP A 167 -0.86 -3.95 11.82
N PRO A 168 -0.39 -4.68 12.86
CA PRO A 168 0.20 -6.00 12.68
C PRO A 168 -0.78 -7.02 12.08
N ASP A 169 -2.07 -6.88 12.35
CA ASP A 169 -3.10 -7.87 12.00
C ASP A 169 -3.87 -7.52 10.71
N LYS A 170 -3.32 -6.58 9.94
CA LYS A 170 -3.83 -6.18 8.61
C LYS A 170 -2.72 -6.16 7.56
N PRO A 171 -3.06 -6.20 6.27
CA PRO A 171 -2.11 -5.85 5.22
C PRO A 171 -1.58 -4.43 5.41
N SER A 172 -0.31 -4.20 5.09
CA SER A 172 0.25 -2.85 5.13
C SER A 172 -0.51 -1.90 4.19
N PRO A 173 -0.60 -0.61 4.49
CA PRO A 173 -1.02 0.35 3.48
C PRO A 173 -0.03 0.40 2.32
N THR A 174 -0.40 1.11 1.23
CA THR A 174 0.46 1.24 0.07
C THR A 174 1.81 1.84 0.44
N ILE A 175 2.88 1.06 0.28
CA ILE A 175 4.26 1.53 0.45
C ILE A 175 4.65 2.36 -0.78
N THR A 176 5.10 3.59 -0.55
CA THR A 176 5.54 4.54 -1.60
C THR A 176 7.07 4.56 -1.70
N GLY A 177 7.60 5.20 -2.74
CA GLY A 177 9.05 5.32 -2.94
C GLY A 177 9.82 6.08 -1.84
N GLY A 178 9.11 6.74 -0.92
CA GLY A 178 9.71 7.43 0.23
C GLY A 178 9.65 6.62 1.54
N CYS A 179 9.54 5.31 1.49
CA CYS A 179 9.30 4.46 2.68
C CYS A 179 10.41 4.50 3.74
N LEU A 180 11.61 4.93 3.39
CA LEU A 180 12.69 5.18 4.35
C LEU A 180 12.48 6.48 5.17
N CYS A 181 11.54 7.34 4.74
CA CYS A 181 11.19 8.57 5.45
C CYS A 181 9.91 8.35 6.24
N TYR A 182 10.00 8.36 7.56
CA TYR A 182 8.86 8.21 8.46
C TYR A 182 7.73 9.23 8.20
N SER A 183 8.08 10.40 7.69
CA SER A 183 7.12 11.46 7.32
C SER A 183 6.34 11.20 6.01
N LYS A 184 6.61 10.12 5.28
CA LYS A 184 6.02 9.87 3.96
C LYS A 184 4.87 8.86 3.95
N GLY A 185 4.53 8.26 5.11
CA GLY A 185 3.44 7.31 5.17
C GLY A 185 3.35 6.58 6.52
N ARG A 186 2.61 5.50 6.54
CA ARG A 186 2.40 4.61 7.68
C ARG A 186 3.38 3.43 7.60
N TYR A 187 4.65 3.70 7.94
CA TYR A 187 5.75 2.73 7.78
C TYR A 187 6.39 2.31 9.10
N GLY A 188 5.96 2.89 10.22
CA GLY A 188 6.45 2.51 11.54
C GLY A 188 6.15 1.05 11.83
N HIS A 189 7.13 0.33 12.37
CA HIS A 189 6.93 -1.03 12.84
C HIS A 189 6.02 -1.03 14.09
N TYR A 190 5.17 -2.04 14.23
CA TYR A 190 4.13 -2.07 15.26
C TYR A 190 4.69 -2.19 16.70
N ASN A 191 5.90 -2.72 16.91
CA ASN A 191 6.52 -2.89 18.23
C ASN A 191 8.03 -2.59 18.30
N GLN A 192 8.65 -2.13 17.22
CA GLN A 192 10.08 -1.77 17.18
C GLN A 192 10.25 -0.31 16.75
N ASP A 193 11.35 0.33 17.23
CA ASP A 193 11.69 1.72 16.94
C ASP A 193 12.52 1.87 15.67
#